data_977baafce7b9633a6a9cd4285b117760
#
_entry.id   977baafce7b9633a6a9cd4285b117760
#
_cell.length_a   1.000
_cell.length_b   1.000
_cell.length_c   1.000
_cell.angle_alpha   90.00
_cell.angle_beta   90.00
_cell.angle_gamma   90.00
#
_symmetry.space_group_name_H-M   'P 1'
#
loop_
_entity.id
_entity.type
_entity.pdbx_description
1 polymer ?
#
loop_
_entity_poly.entity_id
_entity_poly.type
_entity_poly.pdbx_seq_one_letter_code
_entity_poly.pdbx_strand_id
1 'polypeptide(L)'
;NTFINLTEDLSGGVKLELYDPFLPSSCIIDRFPVKDVNIPTNEFMVKILDAIDAYLEVGHVPYIHCWGGIGRTGTAVGCWLIRHGHATPATVIDLLDELRLGDIEAGYRPSPETPYQLEFILDWELGK
;
A
#
# COMPACT_ATOMS: atom_id res chain seq x y z
N ASN A 1 8.90 2.49 12.95
CA ASN A 1 9.16 1.07 13.16
C ASN A 1 7.88 0.23 13.16
N THR A 2 7.01 0.52 12.23
CA THR A 2 5.73 -0.16 12.03
C THR A 2 5.70 -0.71 10.60
N PHE A 3 5.23 -1.94 10.46
CA PHE A 3 5.04 -2.60 9.17
C PHE A 3 3.56 -2.78 8.92
N ILE A 4 3.08 -2.31 7.78
CA ILE A 4 1.72 -2.55 7.29
C ILE A 4 1.82 -3.55 6.15
N ASN A 5 1.46 -4.78 6.44
CA ASN A 5 1.56 -5.91 5.52
C ASN A 5 0.24 -6.15 4.81
N LEU A 6 0.21 -5.95 3.50
CA LEU A 6 -0.98 -6.13 2.66
C LEU A 6 -1.06 -7.52 2.02
N THR A 7 -0.13 -8.44 2.36
CA THR A 7 -0.13 -9.78 1.77
C THR A 7 -1.14 -10.70 2.43
N GLU A 8 -1.61 -11.66 1.67
CA GLU A 8 -2.28 -12.86 2.19
C GLU A 8 -1.25 -13.86 2.69
N ASP A 9 -1.68 -14.90 3.40
CA ASP A 9 -0.83 -16.03 3.77
C ASP A 9 -0.29 -16.79 2.56
N LEU A 10 -1.05 -16.76 1.45
CA LEU A 10 -0.67 -17.29 0.15
C LEU A 10 -0.69 -16.15 -0.86
N SER A 11 0.42 -15.85 -1.51
CA SER A 11 0.49 -14.87 -2.59
C SER A 11 1.03 -15.55 -3.86
N GLY A 12 0.29 -15.42 -4.96
CA GLY A 12 0.66 -16.07 -6.22
C GLY A 12 0.74 -17.61 -6.13
N GLY A 13 0.00 -18.24 -5.19
CA GLY A 13 0.05 -19.68 -4.95
C GLY A 13 1.24 -20.15 -4.07
N VAL A 14 2.06 -19.23 -3.60
CA VAL A 14 3.20 -19.51 -2.71
C VAL A 14 2.84 -19.11 -1.28
N LYS A 15 3.06 -20.02 -0.32
CA LYS A 15 2.93 -19.70 1.11
C LYS A 15 4.05 -18.74 1.49
N LEU A 16 3.67 -17.58 2.03
CA LEU A 16 4.64 -16.61 2.53
C LEU A 16 5.04 -16.97 3.95
N GLU A 17 6.34 -16.99 4.20
CA GLU A 17 6.86 -17.17 5.56
C GLU A 17 6.71 -15.88 6.35
N LEU A 18 6.41 -16.03 7.65
CA LEU A 18 6.36 -14.92 8.57
C LEU A 18 7.77 -14.38 8.83
N TYR A 19 7.96 -13.10 8.66
CA TYR A 19 9.25 -12.43 8.94
C TYR A 19 9.33 -11.85 10.36
N ASP A 20 8.26 -11.97 11.15
CA ASP A 20 8.17 -11.49 12.53
C ASP A 20 9.36 -11.91 13.40
N PRO A 21 9.84 -13.18 13.35
CA PRO A 21 10.97 -13.63 14.16
C PRO A 21 12.29 -12.91 13.85
N PHE A 22 12.39 -12.27 12.67
CA PHE A 22 13.60 -11.58 12.23
C PHE A 22 13.59 -10.08 12.55
N LEU A 23 12.48 -9.56 13.07
CA LEU A 23 12.36 -8.16 13.46
C LEU A 23 12.64 -7.96 14.95
N PRO A 24 13.19 -6.77 15.34
CA PRO A 24 13.26 -6.39 16.73
C PRO A 24 11.88 -6.43 17.40
N SER A 25 11.82 -6.82 18.67
CA SER A 25 10.57 -6.91 19.45
C SER A 25 9.85 -5.56 19.62
N SER A 26 10.54 -4.46 19.35
CA SER A 26 9.96 -3.11 19.34
C SER A 26 9.21 -2.76 18.05
N CYS A 27 9.28 -3.60 17.02
CA CYS A 27 8.55 -3.39 15.78
C CYS A 27 7.09 -3.83 15.93
N ILE A 28 6.19 -3.06 15.35
CA ILE A 28 4.78 -3.39 15.24
C ILE A 28 4.53 -3.91 13.83
N ILE A 29 3.78 -5.00 13.72
CA ILE A 29 3.36 -5.54 12.42
C ILE A 29 1.85 -5.60 12.42
N ASP A 30 1.25 -4.83 11.52
CA ASP A 30 -0.20 -4.81 11.32
C ASP A 30 -0.53 -5.42 9.96
N ARG A 31 -1.52 -6.31 9.92
CA ARG A 31 -1.82 -7.11 8.73
C ARG A 31 -3.20 -6.81 8.19
N PHE A 32 -3.23 -6.39 6.94
CA PHE A 32 -4.44 -6.10 6.17
C PHE A 32 -4.40 -6.92 4.87
N PRO A 33 -4.74 -8.21 4.90
CA PRO A 33 -4.60 -9.08 3.74
C PRO A 33 -5.54 -8.64 2.61
N VAL A 34 -4.94 -8.26 1.49
CA VAL A 34 -5.60 -7.98 0.23
C VAL A 34 -5.21 -9.05 -0.77
N LYS A 35 -6.19 -9.62 -1.46
CA LYS A 35 -5.97 -10.64 -2.47
C LYS A 35 -5.01 -10.15 -3.56
N ASP A 36 -4.06 -10.99 -3.94
CA ASP A 36 -3.05 -10.65 -4.94
C ASP A 36 -3.69 -10.22 -6.27
N VAL A 37 -3.07 -9.26 -6.93
CA VAL A 37 -3.53 -8.60 -8.17
C VAL A 37 -4.96 -8.04 -8.12
N ASN A 38 -5.52 -7.86 -6.92
CA ASN A 38 -6.90 -7.44 -6.69
C ASN A 38 -6.97 -6.14 -5.90
N ILE A 39 -8.20 -5.72 -5.61
CA ILE A 39 -8.54 -4.55 -4.80
C ILE A 39 -9.26 -4.99 -3.52
N PRO A 40 -9.15 -4.26 -2.41
CA PRO A 40 -10.00 -4.44 -1.24
C PRO A 40 -11.39 -3.82 -1.47
N THR A 41 -12.31 -3.99 -0.52
CA THR A 41 -13.51 -3.15 -0.48
C THR A 41 -13.14 -1.72 -0.04
N ASN A 42 -14.02 -0.75 -0.33
CA ASN A 42 -13.81 0.64 0.10
C ASN A 42 -13.64 0.74 1.62
N GLU A 43 -14.50 0.04 2.38
CA GLU A 43 -14.45 0.03 3.85
C GLU A 43 -13.16 -0.60 4.38
N PHE A 44 -12.62 -1.59 3.69
CA PHE A 44 -11.36 -2.21 4.09
C PHE A 44 -10.17 -1.30 3.76
N MET A 45 -10.21 -0.59 2.62
CA MET A 45 -9.19 0.41 2.30
C MET A 45 -9.21 1.55 3.33
N VAL A 46 -10.38 2.05 3.72
CA VAL A 46 -10.48 3.07 4.79
C VAL A 46 -9.80 2.60 6.06
N LYS A 47 -9.97 1.32 6.49
CA LYS A 47 -9.28 0.78 7.66
C LYS A 47 -7.75 0.76 7.50
N ILE A 48 -7.26 0.46 6.29
CA ILE A 48 -5.82 0.52 6.00
C ILE A 48 -5.31 1.95 6.13
N LEU A 49 -6.01 2.91 5.54
CA LEU A 49 -5.62 4.32 5.59
C LEU A 49 -5.70 4.89 7.00
N ASP A 50 -6.73 4.55 7.76
CA ASP A 50 -6.88 4.96 9.18
C ASP A 50 -5.73 4.41 10.04
N ALA A 51 -5.27 3.18 9.78
CA ALA A 51 -4.12 2.62 10.49
C ALA A 51 -2.82 3.35 10.14
N ILE A 52 -2.61 3.71 8.86
CA ILE A 52 -1.47 4.54 8.44
C ILE A 52 -1.47 5.86 9.20
N ASP A 53 -2.62 6.56 9.20
CA ASP A 53 -2.77 7.86 9.84
C ASP A 53 -2.53 7.76 11.37
N ALA A 54 -3.12 6.76 12.03
CA ALA A 54 -2.92 6.56 13.46
C ALA A 54 -1.45 6.35 13.84
N TYR A 55 -0.68 5.61 13.04
CA TYR A 55 0.75 5.44 13.28
C TYR A 55 1.54 6.73 13.04
N LEU A 56 1.21 7.49 11.99
CA LEU A 56 1.86 8.77 11.72
C LEU A 56 1.58 9.80 12.83
N GLU A 57 0.35 9.85 13.37
CA GLU A 57 -0.04 10.76 14.46
C GLU A 57 0.78 10.54 15.74
N VAL A 58 1.18 9.30 16.03
CA VAL A 58 2.02 9.00 17.19
C VAL A 58 3.53 9.02 16.87
N GLY A 59 3.90 9.51 15.69
CA GLY A 59 5.30 9.71 15.28
C GLY A 59 6.01 8.46 14.77
N HIS A 60 5.27 7.41 14.44
CA HIS A 60 5.84 6.24 13.76
C HIS A 60 6.03 6.52 12.26
N VAL A 61 6.92 5.77 11.64
CA VAL A 61 7.10 5.75 10.19
C VAL A 61 6.66 4.37 9.69
N PRO A 62 5.42 4.22 9.20
CA PRO A 62 4.93 2.93 8.71
C PRO A 62 5.59 2.55 7.38
N TYR A 63 6.10 1.33 7.32
CA TYR A 63 6.55 0.69 6.09
C TYR A 63 5.42 -0.15 5.51
N ILE A 64 4.86 0.33 4.41
CA ILE A 64 3.73 -0.31 3.73
C ILE A 64 4.28 -1.21 2.64
N HIS A 65 3.88 -2.48 2.64
CA HIS A 65 4.34 -3.42 1.65
C HIS A 65 3.30 -4.50 1.29
N CYS A 66 3.45 -5.06 0.11
CA CYS A 66 2.86 -6.32 -0.30
C CYS A 66 3.98 -7.30 -0.66
N TRP A 67 3.81 -8.16 -1.66
CA TRP A 67 4.90 -9.03 -2.11
C TRP A 67 5.83 -8.31 -3.09
N GLY A 68 5.30 -7.83 -4.22
CA GLY A 68 6.10 -7.15 -5.25
C GLY A 68 6.27 -5.64 -5.04
N GLY A 69 5.60 -5.03 -4.07
CA GLY A 69 5.67 -3.59 -3.79
C GLY A 69 5.00 -2.70 -4.85
N ILE A 70 4.27 -3.25 -5.81
CA ILE A 70 3.76 -2.55 -7.00
C ILE A 70 2.25 -2.38 -6.98
N GLY A 71 1.49 -3.49 -6.93
CA GLY A 71 0.03 -3.47 -7.10
C GLY A 71 -0.70 -2.98 -5.85
N ARG A 72 -0.81 -3.83 -4.84
CA ARG A 72 -1.53 -3.56 -3.57
C ARG A 72 -0.93 -2.38 -2.82
N THR A 73 0.39 -2.29 -2.75
CA THR A 73 1.10 -1.17 -2.14
C THR A 73 0.82 0.13 -2.88
N GLY A 74 0.94 0.13 -4.20
CA GLY A 74 0.63 1.31 -5.03
C GLY A 74 -0.82 1.76 -4.87
N THR A 75 -1.75 0.80 -4.76
CA THR A 75 -3.17 1.11 -4.55
C THR A 75 -3.38 1.81 -3.19
N ALA A 76 -2.83 1.27 -2.11
CA ALA A 76 -2.97 1.87 -0.78
C ALA A 76 -2.32 3.26 -0.70
N VAL A 77 -1.10 3.40 -1.21
CA VAL A 77 -0.38 4.69 -1.23
C VAL A 77 -1.10 5.71 -2.10
N GLY A 78 -1.60 5.31 -3.28
CA GLY A 78 -2.37 6.20 -4.17
C GLY A 78 -3.64 6.73 -3.52
N CYS A 79 -4.42 5.86 -2.87
CA CYS A 79 -5.60 6.27 -2.11
C CYS A 79 -5.24 7.21 -0.95
N TRP A 80 -4.15 6.94 -0.23
CA TRP A 80 -3.67 7.78 0.86
C TRP A 80 -3.28 9.18 0.38
N LEU A 81 -2.56 9.27 -0.75
CA LEU A 81 -2.17 10.56 -1.35
C LEU A 81 -3.39 11.40 -1.75
N ILE A 82 -4.43 10.79 -2.30
CA ILE A 82 -5.68 11.48 -2.64
C ILE A 82 -6.44 11.88 -1.37
N ARG A 83 -6.57 10.98 -0.40
CA ARG A 83 -7.24 11.24 0.89
C ARG A 83 -6.73 12.52 1.54
N HIS A 84 -5.42 12.73 1.53
CA HIS A 84 -4.77 13.87 2.18
C HIS A 84 -4.53 15.07 1.24
N GLY A 85 -5.00 15.02 0.01
CA GLY A 85 -4.85 16.12 -0.95
C GLY A 85 -3.42 16.34 -1.45
N HIS A 86 -2.53 15.35 -1.27
CA HIS A 86 -1.18 15.39 -1.84
C HIS A 86 -1.20 15.15 -3.35
N ALA A 87 -2.24 14.50 -3.84
CA ALA A 87 -2.50 14.30 -5.27
C ALA A 87 -4.00 14.38 -5.55
N THR A 88 -4.32 14.54 -6.82
CA THR A 88 -5.67 14.39 -7.38
C THR A 88 -5.73 13.12 -8.23
N PRO A 89 -6.92 12.62 -8.61
CA PRO A 89 -7.01 11.55 -9.59
C PRO A 89 -6.22 11.80 -10.89
N ALA A 90 -6.07 13.05 -11.31
CA ALA A 90 -5.33 13.41 -12.50
C ALA A 90 -3.79 13.39 -12.32
N THR A 91 -3.28 13.46 -11.10
CA THR A 91 -1.83 13.61 -10.83
C THR A 91 -1.25 12.47 -10.00
N VAL A 92 -2.08 11.60 -9.43
CA VAL A 92 -1.63 10.57 -8.48
C VAL A 92 -0.66 9.56 -9.11
N ILE A 93 -0.88 9.20 -10.37
CA ILE A 93 -0.01 8.22 -11.04
C ILE A 93 1.37 8.81 -11.30
N ASP A 94 1.43 10.05 -11.77
CA ASP A 94 2.71 10.75 -12.00
C ASP A 94 3.49 10.87 -10.68
N LEU A 95 2.79 11.17 -9.56
CA LEU A 95 3.41 11.22 -8.24
C LEU A 95 3.89 9.85 -7.75
N LEU A 96 3.12 8.78 -7.97
CA LEU A 96 3.55 7.42 -7.65
C LEU A 96 4.80 7.02 -8.44
N ASP A 97 4.87 7.37 -9.72
CA ASP A 97 6.03 7.10 -10.55
C ASP A 97 7.25 7.91 -10.07
N GLU A 98 7.07 9.17 -9.69
CA GLU A 98 8.13 9.99 -9.10
C GLU A 98 8.67 9.40 -7.79
N LEU A 99 7.79 8.98 -6.89
CA LEU A 99 8.17 8.35 -5.62
C LEU A 99 8.92 7.02 -5.79
N ARG A 100 8.78 6.38 -6.93
CA ARG A 100 9.45 5.12 -7.28
C ARG A 100 10.72 5.30 -8.10
N LEU A 101 11.14 6.53 -8.38
CA LEU A 101 12.42 6.80 -9.01
C LEU A 101 13.56 6.23 -8.14
N GLY A 102 14.38 5.38 -8.74
CA GLY A 102 15.46 4.69 -8.04
C GLY A 102 15.14 3.25 -7.62
N ASP A 103 13.92 2.78 -7.81
CA ASP A 103 13.60 1.35 -7.71
C ASP A 103 14.19 0.62 -8.92
N ILE A 104 15.37 0.00 -8.71
CA ILE A 104 16.16 -0.62 -9.78
C ILE A 104 15.49 -1.90 -10.28
N GLU A 105 14.79 -2.62 -9.42
CA GLU A 105 14.20 -3.92 -9.76
C GLU A 105 12.82 -3.82 -10.39
N ALA A 106 11.98 -2.94 -9.89
CA ALA A 106 10.58 -2.88 -10.28
C ALA A 106 10.09 -1.50 -10.77
N GLY A 107 10.95 -0.47 -10.70
CA GLY A 107 10.59 0.90 -11.07
C GLY A 107 10.19 1.12 -12.53
N TYR A 108 10.54 0.19 -13.42
CA TYR A 108 10.10 0.19 -14.82
C TYR A 108 8.67 -0.36 -15.02
N ARG A 109 8.11 -1.04 -14.00
CA ARG A 109 6.75 -1.58 -14.06
C ARG A 109 5.74 -0.54 -13.56
N PRO A 110 4.56 -0.41 -14.21
CA PRO A 110 3.55 0.55 -13.76
C PRO A 110 3.06 0.21 -12.35
N SER A 111 2.78 1.22 -11.56
CA SER A 111 2.11 1.09 -10.26
C SER A 111 0.89 2.02 -10.24
N PRO A 112 -0.28 1.51 -9.94
CA PRO A 112 -0.58 0.12 -9.60
C PRO A 112 -0.44 -0.83 -10.79
N GLU A 113 -0.53 -2.14 -10.52
CA GLU A 113 -0.21 -3.21 -11.46
C GLU A 113 -1.36 -3.55 -12.41
N THR A 114 -2.61 -3.39 -11.97
CA THR A 114 -3.79 -3.80 -12.74
C THR A 114 -4.73 -2.62 -13.04
N PRO A 115 -5.52 -2.72 -14.15
CA PRO A 115 -6.53 -1.70 -14.46
C PRO A 115 -7.54 -1.48 -13.33
N TYR A 116 -7.95 -2.54 -12.63
CA TYR A 116 -8.89 -2.43 -11.50
C TYR A 116 -8.30 -1.64 -10.33
N GLN A 117 -7.02 -1.85 -10.04
CA GLN A 117 -6.31 -1.10 -9.01
C GLN A 117 -6.17 0.37 -9.41
N LEU A 118 -5.90 0.64 -10.67
CA LEU A 118 -5.84 2.00 -11.19
C LEU A 118 -7.21 2.70 -11.07
N GLU A 119 -8.27 2.07 -11.54
CA GLU A 119 -9.64 2.59 -11.46
C GLU A 119 -10.03 2.86 -10.00
N PHE A 120 -9.70 1.95 -9.08
CA PHE A 120 -9.95 2.10 -7.65
C PHE A 120 -9.30 3.35 -7.06
N ILE A 121 -8.05 3.66 -7.45
CA ILE A 121 -7.36 4.89 -7.02
C ILE A 121 -8.03 6.12 -7.63
N LEU A 122 -8.36 6.09 -8.92
CA LEU A 122 -8.92 7.24 -9.64
C LEU A 122 -10.33 7.61 -9.13
N ASP A 123 -11.06 6.64 -8.58
CA ASP A 123 -12.37 6.83 -7.96
C ASP A 123 -12.28 7.22 -6.48
N TRP A 124 -11.08 7.29 -5.89
CA TRP A 124 -10.92 7.66 -4.50
C TRP A 124 -11.14 9.15 -4.27
N GLU A 125 -11.75 9.50 -3.15
CA GLU A 125 -12.16 10.86 -2.84
C GLU A 125 -11.28 11.50 -1.77
N LEU A 126 -11.12 12.82 -1.85
CA LEU A 126 -10.46 13.63 -0.83
C LEU A 126 -11.14 13.43 0.53
N GLY A 127 -10.35 13.16 1.55
CA GLY A 127 -10.82 12.98 2.93
C GLY A 127 -11.46 11.61 3.24
N LYS A 128 -11.55 10.73 2.25
CA LYS A 128 -12.14 9.39 2.42
C LYS A 128 -11.12 8.43 3.08
#